data_459a11c5f773d386cc0894700b40ab73
#
_entry.id   459a11c5f773d386cc0894700b40ab73
#
_cell.length_a   1.000
_cell.length_b   1.000
_cell.length_c   1.000
_cell.angle_alpha   90.00
_cell.angle_beta   90.00
_cell.angle_gamma   90.00
#
_symmetry.space_group_name_H-M   'P 1'
#
loop_
_entity.id
_entity.type
_entity.pdbx_description
1 polymer ?
#
loop_
_entity_poly.entity_id
_entity_poly.type
_entity_poly.pdbx_seq_one_letter_code
_entity_poly.pdbx_strand_id
1 'polypeptide(L)'
;MSNNKKRFPLFHVPHDGTTFPEELMESVCIPKEQFLSYHERMRDTGVLEMVPTAWRNSGNTLYFPVSRLLCDVERFPGPEEPMERLGMGFCYERAYDGTRIKTVSAELRRETLVWYHKHHEKLNRACVEHPRLLLLDMHSFSDDIV
;
A
#
# COMPACT_ATOMS: atom_id res chain seq x y z
N MET A 1 37.70 17.51 7.64
CA MET A 1 37.27 16.85 6.40
C MET A 1 35.85 16.38 6.57
N SER A 2 34.88 17.09 5.95
CA SER A 2 33.48 16.75 6.02
C SER A 2 33.25 15.43 5.28
N ASN A 3 33.03 14.37 6.04
CA ASN A 3 32.68 13.04 5.50
C ASN A 3 31.23 13.11 5.01
N ASN A 4 31.00 13.74 3.85
CA ASN A 4 29.72 13.90 3.21
C ASN A 4 29.24 12.54 2.62
N LYS A 5 29.01 11.56 3.51
CA LYS A 5 28.46 10.27 3.11
C LYS A 5 27.08 10.53 2.52
N LYS A 6 26.93 10.28 1.23
CA LYS A 6 25.65 10.42 0.49
C LYS A 6 24.55 9.66 1.23
N ARG A 7 23.35 10.26 1.31
CA ARG A 7 22.15 9.57 1.76
C ARG A 7 21.71 8.58 0.69
N PHE A 8 21.12 7.47 1.10
CA PHE A 8 20.50 6.51 0.20
C PHE A 8 19.01 6.87 0.08
N PRO A 9 18.53 7.39 -1.07
CA PRO A 9 17.11 7.65 -1.25
C PRO A 9 16.38 6.34 -1.51
N LEU A 10 15.27 6.13 -0.81
CA LEU A 10 14.32 5.05 -1.05
C LEU A 10 12.95 5.66 -1.33
N PHE A 11 12.44 5.49 -2.54
CA PHE A 11 11.09 5.85 -2.91
C PHE A 11 10.14 4.73 -2.49
N HIS A 12 9.23 5.03 -1.58
CA HIS A 12 8.18 4.12 -1.15
C HIS A 12 6.89 4.45 -1.90
N VAL A 13 6.34 3.47 -2.62
CA VAL A 13 5.11 3.61 -3.41
C VAL A 13 4.12 2.56 -2.93
N PRO A 14 3.32 2.87 -1.89
CA PRO A 14 2.48 1.87 -1.21
C PRO A 14 1.12 1.65 -1.88
N HIS A 15 0.57 2.62 -2.63
CA HIS A 15 -0.84 2.63 -3.00
C HIS A 15 -1.14 2.70 -4.50
N ASP A 16 -0.13 2.58 -5.37
CA ASP A 16 -0.32 2.56 -6.83
C ASP A 16 -0.43 1.13 -7.40
N GLY A 17 -0.55 0.12 -6.53
CA GLY A 17 -0.60 -1.29 -6.91
C GLY A 17 -1.89 -1.67 -7.63
N THR A 18 -1.76 -2.47 -8.71
CA THR A 18 -2.86 -2.94 -9.55
C THR A 18 -2.95 -4.46 -9.63
N THR A 19 -2.24 -5.17 -8.76
CA THR A 19 -2.33 -6.63 -8.66
C THR A 19 -3.47 -7.02 -7.73
N PHE A 20 -4.22 -8.04 -8.12
CA PHE A 20 -5.38 -8.57 -7.41
C PHE A 20 -5.17 -10.08 -7.15
N PRO A 21 -4.45 -10.48 -6.07
CA PRO A 21 -4.27 -11.88 -5.72
C PRO A 21 -5.63 -12.58 -5.56
N GLU A 22 -5.76 -13.77 -6.18
CA GLU A 22 -7.03 -14.52 -6.24
C GLU A 22 -7.54 -14.83 -4.85
N GLU A 23 -6.67 -15.29 -3.95
CA GLU A 23 -6.99 -15.62 -2.57
C GLU A 23 -7.59 -14.44 -1.77
N LEU A 24 -7.21 -13.20 -2.11
CA LEU A 24 -7.78 -12.01 -1.49
C LEU A 24 -9.07 -11.56 -2.19
N MET A 25 -9.17 -11.79 -3.50
CA MET A 25 -10.34 -11.44 -4.30
C MET A 25 -11.56 -12.30 -3.98
N GLU A 26 -11.40 -13.52 -3.51
CA GLU A 26 -12.50 -14.41 -3.09
C GLU A 26 -13.40 -13.80 -1.99
N SER A 27 -12.83 -12.86 -1.22
CA SER A 27 -13.56 -12.16 -0.16
C SER A 27 -14.43 -10.99 -0.64
N VAL A 28 -14.28 -10.58 -1.91
CA VAL A 28 -15.03 -9.45 -2.50
C VAL A 28 -16.49 -9.83 -2.65
N CYS A 29 -17.40 -9.02 -2.08
CA CYS A 29 -18.83 -9.30 -2.02
C CYS A 29 -19.70 -8.39 -2.91
N ILE A 30 -19.05 -7.63 -3.81
CA ILE A 30 -19.70 -6.78 -4.81
C ILE A 30 -19.27 -7.20 -6.23
N PRO A 31 -19.99 -6.78 -7.29
CA PRO A 31 -19.58 -7.05 -8.67
C PRO A 31 -18.17 -6.57 -8.95
N LYS A 32 -17.41 -7.34 -9.75
CA LYS A 32 -16.01 -7.05 -10.07
C LYS A 32 -15.81 -5.65 -10.66
N GLU A 33 -16.69 -5.24 -11.56
CA GLU A 33 -16.64 -3.93 -12.20
C GLU A 33 -16.80 -2.80 -11.18
N GLN A 34 -17.68 -2.99 -10.19
CA GLN A 34 -17.86 -2.04 -9.09
C GLN A 34 -16.62 -1.98 -8.19
N PHE A 35 -16.04 -3.14 -7.86
CA PHE A 35 -14.80 -3.19 -7.09
C PHE A 35 -13.64 -2.48 -7.81
N LEU A 36 -13.49 -2.69 -9.12
CA LEU A 36 -12.47 -2.02 -9.92
C LEU A 36 -12.70 -0.50 -9.98
N SER A 37 -13.96 -0.05 -10.04
CA SER A 37 -14.28 1.38 -9.96
C SER A 37 -13.83 2.00 -8.64
N TYR A 38 -14.07 1.33 -7.50
CA TYR A 38 -13.56 1.79 -6.20
C TYR A 38 -12.03 1.76 -6.16
N HIS A 39 -11.41 0.72 -6.73
CA HIS A 39 -9.96 0.63 -6.80
C HIS A 39 -9.36 1.83 -7.54
N GLU A 40 -9.83 2.14 -8.76
CA GLU A 40 -9.32 3.27 -9.54
C GLU A 40 -9.50 4.62 -8.82
N ARG A 41 -10.57 4.78 -8.06
CA ARG A 41 -10.85 6.01 -7.33
C ARG A 41 -10.03 6.14 -6.03
N MET A 42 -9.61 5.04 -5.43
CA MET A 42 -8.95 5.02 -4.11
C MET A 42 -7.45 4.74 -4.20
N ARG A 43 -6.92 4.33 -5.34
CA ARG A 43 -5.47 4.16 -5.52
C ARG A 43 -4.80 5.50 -5.81
N ASP A 44 -3.52 5.58 -5.51
CA ASP A 44 -2.67 6.74 -5.79
C ASP A 44 -2.13 6.62 -7.22
N THR A 45 -2.98 6.90 -8.20
CA THR A 45 -2.71 6.68 -9.63
C THR A 45 -1.49 7.46 -10.12
N GLY A 46 -0.58 6.76 -10.80
CA GLY A 46 0.58 7.36 -11.49
C GLY A 46 1.77 7.69 -10.59
N VAL A 47 1.69 7.37 -9.29
CA VAL A 47 2.78 7.67 -8.33
C VAL A 47 4.07 6.92 -8.69
N LEU A 48 3.98 5.67 -9.13
CA LEU A 48 5.16 4.92 -9.58
C LEU A 48 5.85 5.60 -10.78
N GLU A 49 5.08 6.25 -11.66
CA GLU A 49 5.61 6.97 -12.82
C GLU A 49 6.32 8.27 -12.43
N MET A 50 6.01 8.84 -11.26
CA MET A 50 6.71 10.02 -10.72
C MET A 50 8.10 9.68 -10.21
N VAL A 51 8.39 8.42 -9.89
CA VAL A 51 9.75 8.00 -9.52
C VAL A 51 10.67 8.09 -10.75
N PRO A 52 11.85 8.74 -10.64
CA PRO A 52 12.78 8.83 -11.76
C PRO A 52 13.11 7.47 -12.35
N THR A 53 13.08 7.36 -13.69
CA THR A 53 13.22 6.08 -14.42
C THR A 53 14.47 5.29 -14.01
N ALA A 54 15.60 5.97 -13.77
CA ALA A 54 16.84 5.35 -13.32
C ALA A 54 16.71 4.61 -11.97
N TRP A 55 15.73 4.98 -11.15
CA TRP A 55 15.54 4.42 -9.80
C TRP A 55 14.29 3.52 -9.71
N ARG A 56 13.35 3.64 -10.64
CA ARG A 56 12.08 2.89 -10.63
C ARG A 56 12.26 1.37 -10.56
N ASN A 57 13.27 0.85 -11.27
CA ASN A 57 13.58 -0.59 -11.34
C ASN A 57 14.89 -0.93 -10.60
N SER A 58 15.32 -0.08 -9.68
CA SER A 58 16.54 -0.26 -8.87
C SER A 58 16.19 -0.58 -7.42
N GLY A 59 17.20 -0.89 -6.61
CA GLY A 59 17.05 -1.03 -5.16
C GLY A 59 16.60 0.25 -4.42
N ASN A 60 16.43 1.36 -5.13
CA ASN A 60 15.98 2.64 -4.59
C ASN A 60 14.45 2.82 -4.61
N THR A 61 13.69 1.83 -5.06
CA THR A 61 12.22 1.89 -5.09
C THR A 61 11.63 0.68 -4.40
N LEU A 62 10.79 0.93 -3.42
CA LEU A 62 9.97 -0.07 -2.77
C LEU A 62 8.51 0.15 -3.18
N TYR A 63 8.06 -0.64 -4.15
CA TYR A 63 6.70 -0.61 -4.68
C TYR A 63 5.89 -1.77 -4.10
N PHE A 64 4.67 -1.47 -3.63
CA PHE A 64 3.72 -2.49 -3.23
C PHE A 64 2.74 -2.77 -4.39
N PRO A 65 2.76 -3.97 -5.00
CA PRO A 65 2.02 -4.23 -6.23
C PRO A 65 0.53 -4.49 -6.02
N VAL A 66 0.11 -4.86 -4.80
CA VAL A 66 -1.28 -5.25 -4.52
C VAL A 66 -2.14 -4.02 -4.28
N SER A 67 -3.39 -4.07 -4.77
CA SER A 67 -4.39 -3.03 -4.51
C SER A 67 -4.54 -2.75 -3.01
N ARG A 68 -4.52 -1.47 -2.62
CA ARG A 68 -4.75 -1.07 -1.22
C ARG A 68 -6.09 -1.53 -0.66
N LEU A 69 -7.11 -1.73 -1.51
CA LEU A 69 -8.41 -2.26 -1.08
C LEU A 69 -8.32 -3.72 -0.60
N LEU A 70 -7.30 -4.45 -1.03
CA LEU A 70 -7.03 -5.82 -0.60
C LEU A 70 -6.06 -5.87 0.57
N CYS A 71 -5.01 -5.05 0.54
CA CYS A 71 -4.02 -4.93 1.61
C CYS A 71 -3.44 -3.50 1.61
N ASP A 72 -3.68 -2.75 2.67
CA ASP A 72 -3.07 -1.42 2.84
C ASP A 72 -1.88 -1.51 3.81
N VAL A 73 -0.68 -1.40 3.26
CA VAL A 73 0.58 -1.56 4.01
C VAL A 73 0.93 -0.36 4.89
N GLU A 74 0.20 0.74 4.80
CA GLU A 74 0.38 1.93 5.63
C GLU A 74 -0.63 2.04 6.78
N ARG A 75 -1.54 1.07 6.91
CA ARG A 75 -2.44 0.96 8.05
C ARG A 75 -1.85 0.04 9.11
N PHE A 76 -2.06 0.37 10.38
CA PHE A 76 -1.66 -0.54 11.45
C PHE A 76 -2.52 -1.82 11.43
N PRO A 77 -1.94 -3.01 11.61
CA PRO A 77 -2.72 -4.25 11.59
C PRO A 77 -3.47 -4.55 12.89
N GLY A 78 -3.31 -3.69 13.89
CA GLY A 78 -3.89 -3.84 15.23
C GLY A 78 -5.06 -2.88 15.53
N PRO A 79 -5.59 -2.96 16.74
CA PRO A 79 -6.74 -2.15 17.17
C PRO A 79 -6.45 -0.65 17.30
N GLU A 80 -5.17 -0.28 17.26
CA GLU A 80 -4.70 1.12 17.28
C GLU A 80 -4.97 1.87 15.97
N GLU A 81 -5.36 1.17 14.88
CA GLU A 81 -5.63 1.78 13.58
C GLU A 81 -6.92 2.62 13.62
N PRO A 82 -6.83 3.95 13.48
CA PRO A 82 -8.02 4.82 13.56
C PRO A 82 -9.07 4.54 12.48
N MET A 83 -8.61 4.08 11.29
CA MET A 83 -9.48 3.82 10.13
C MET A 83 -10.17 2.46 10.21
N GLU A 84 -9.75 1.57 11.12
CA GLU A 84 -10.37 0.25 11.32
C GLU A 84 -11.86 0.39 11.66
N ARG A 85 -12.23 1.37 12.49
CA ARG A 85 -13.63 1.64 12.86
C ARG A 85 -14.53 2.06 11.68
N LEU A 86 -13.90 2.55 10.59
CA LEU A 86 -14.60 2.91 9.34
C LEU A 86 -14.59 1.77 8.33
N GLY A 87 -13.99 0.62 8.67
CA GLY A 87 -13.78 -0.49 7.75
C GLY A 87 -12.70 -0.24 6.69
N MET A 88 -11.81 0.72 6.92
CA MET A 88 -10.70 1.10 6.03
C MET A 88 -9.34 0.88 6.70
N GLY A 89 -9.18 -0.20 7.48
CA GLY A 89 -7.92 -0.63 8.06
C GLY A 89 -7.00 -1.32 7.05
N PHE A 90 -5.98 -2.07 7.52
CA PHE A 90 -5.03 -2.75 6.63
C PHE A 90 -5.69 -3.80 5.71
N CYS A 91 -6.83 -4.33 6.11
CA CYS A 91 -7.71 -5.21 5.36
C CYS A 91 -9.07 -4.53 5.21
N TYR A 92 -9.27 -3.78 4.14
CA TYR A 92 -10.49 -3.00 3.93
C TYR A 92 -11.73 -3.89 3.93
N GLU A 93 -12.77 -3.47 4.63
CA GLU A 93 -14.13 -4.03 4.56
C GLU A 93 -15.06 -3.11 3.75
N ARG A 94 -14.81 -1.79 3.81
CA ARG A 94 -15.64 -0.75 3.21
C ARG A 94 -14.84 0.17 2.32
N ALA A 95 -15.48 0.72 1.30
CA ALA A 95 -14.98 1.81 0.49
C ALA A 95 -15.18 3.17 1.19
N TYR A 96 -14.66 4.25 0.59
CA TYR A 96 -14.70 5.62 1.11
C TYR A 96 -16.12 6.15 1.39
N ASP A 97 -17.13 5.65 0.67
CA ASP A 97 -18.54 6.02 0.81
C ASP A 97 -19.31 5.13 1.82
N GLY A 98 -18.60 4.22 2.49
CA GLY A 98 -19.17 3.29 3.45
C GLY A 98 -19.73 2.00 2.83
N THR A 99 -19.73 1.85 1.51
CA THR A 99 -20.17 0.63 0.84
C THR A 99 -19.32 -0.55 1.27
N ARG A 100 -19.96 -1.64 1.69
CA ARG A 100 -19.25 -2.89 2.00
C ARG A 100 -18.74 -3.53 0.73
N ILE A 101 -17.42 -3.69 0.62
CA ILE A 101 -16.76 -4.24 -0.57
C ILE A 101 -16.23 -5.65 -0.36
N LYS A 102 -15.94 -6.03 0.90
CA LYS A 102 -15.43 -7.36 1.26
C LYS A 102 -16.11 -7.90 2.51
N THR A 103 -16.09 -9.22 2.65
CA THR A 103 -16.39 -9.91 3.90
C THR A 103 -15.08 -10.28 4.57
N VAL A 104 -14.76 -9.62 5.69
CA VAL A 104 -13.49 -9.79 6.39
C VAL A 104 -13.61 -10.83 7.48
N SER A 105 -13.03 -12.01 7.24
CA SER A 105 -12.91 -13.11 8.21
C SER A 105 -11.54 -13.05 8.92
N ALA A 106 -11.41 -13.79 10.03
CA ALA A 106 -10.13 -13.96 10.69
C ALA A 106 -9.08 -14.64 9.79
N GLU A 107 -9.52 -15.51 8.89
CA GLU A 107 -8.65 -16.18 7.92
C GLU A 107 -8.13 -15.20 6.87
N LEU A 108 -9.03 -14.42 6.25
CA LEU A 108 -8.64 -13.37 5.32
C LEU A 108 -7.65 -12.38 5.95
N ARG A 109 -7.86 -11.98 7.22
CA ARG A 109 -6.90 -11.11 7.92
C ARG A 109 -5.53 -11.76 8.03
N ARG A 110 -5.43 -13.07 8.32
CA ARG A 110 -4.14 -13.78 8.36
C ARG A 110 -3.46 -13.83 6.99
N GLU A 111 -4.21 -14.10 5.93
CA GLU A 111 -3.68 -14.10 4.55
C GLU A 111 -3.21 -12.71 4.14
N THR A 112 -3.99 -11.68 4.43
CA THR A 112 -3.61 -10.27 4.18
C THR A 112 -2.33 -9.90 4.95
N LEU A 113 -2.16 -10.37 6.20
CA LEU A 113 -0.96 -10.14 6.99
C LEU A 113 0.30 -10.74 6.35
N VAL A 114 0.20 -11.82 5.58
CA VAL A 114 1.35 -12.38 4.85
C VAL A 114 1.88 -11.37 3.83
N TRP A 115 1.00 -10.72 3.08
CA TRP A 115 1.36 -9.68 2.12
C TRP A 115 1.92 -8.43 2.83
N TYR A 116 1.28 -8.01 3.91
CA TYR A 116 1.68 -6.90 4.76
C TYR A 116 3.11 -7.09 5.28
N HIS A 117 3.38 -8.22 5.94
CA HIS A 117 4.70 -8.50 6.52
C HIS A 117 5.79 -8.64 5.47
N LYS A 118 5.53 -9.27 4.32
CA LYS A 118 6.51 -9.34 3.23
C LYS A 118 6.95 -7.95 2.75
N HIS A 119 6.04 -6.99 2.72
CA HIS A 119 6.37 -5.61 2.36
C HIS A 119 7.22 -4.94 3.45
N HIS A 120 6.78 -5.02 4.71
CA HIS A 120 7.49 -4.41 5.84
C HIS A 120 8.86 -5.04 6.09
N GLU A 121 9.04 -6.33 5.84
CA GLU A 121 10.37 -6.99 5.89
C GLU A 121 11.35 -6.37 4.89
N LYS A 122 10.90 -6.06 3.67
CA LYS A 122 11.73 -5.37 2.66
C LYS A 122 12.10 -3.96 3.12
N LEU A 123 11.14 -3.21 3.67
CA LEU A 123 11.38 -1.87 4.21
C LEU A 123 12.39 -1.92 5.36
N ASN A 124 12.18 -2.82 6.32
CA ASN A 124 13.09 -3.00 7.47
C ASN A 124 14.50 -3.39 7.01
N ARG A 125 14.62 -4.29 6.03
CA ARG A 125 15.91 -4.66 5.45
C ARG A 125 16.62 -3.45 4.85
N ALA A 126 15.92 -2.63 4.06
CA ALA A 126 16.49 -1.41 3.49
C ALA A 126 17.00 -0.45 4.58
N CYS A 127 16.25 -0.31 5.68
CA CYS A 127 16.67 0.52 6.83
C CYS A 127 17.95 0.00 7.50
N VAL A 128 18.09 -1.32 7.62
CA VAL A 128 19.27 -1.96 8.22
C VAL A 128 20.49 -1.85 7.31
N GLU A 129 20.30 -2.11 6.00
CA GLU A 129 21.37 -2.06 5.00
C GLU A 129 21.86 -0.63 4.73
N HIS A 130 21.01 0.36 4.92
CA HIS A 130 21.31 1.77 4.67
C HIS A 130 21.06 2.66 5.89
N PRO A 131 22.02 2.73 6.87
CA PRO A 131 21.84 3.51 8.10
C PRO A 131 21.57 5.01 7.90
N ARG A 132 21.78 5.52 6.68
CA ARG A 132 21.48 6.91 6.26
C ARG A 132 20.42 6.95 5.17
N LEU A 133 19.48 6.03 5.22
CA LEU A 133 18.32 5.99 4.34
C LEU A 133 17.51 7.29 4.47
N LEU A 134 17.10 7.83 3.31
CA LEU A 134 16.11 8.89 3.19
C LEU A 134 14.87 8.26 2.55
N LEU A 135 13.84 8.00 3.38
CA LEU A 135 12.56 7.51 2.90
C LEU A 135 11.77 8.66 2.27
N LEU A 136 11.37 8.48 1.03
CA LEU A 136 10.48 9.37 0.29
C LEU A 136 9.16 8.62 0.10
N ASP A 137 8.20 8.91 0.95
CA ASP A 137 6.87 8.31 0.91
C ASP A 137 6.02 9.03 -0.12
N MET A 138 5.58 8.29 -1.16
CA MET A 138 5.05 8.86 -2.39
C MET A 138 3.55 8.62 -2.48
N HIS A 139 2.78 9.72 -2.56
CA HIS A 139 1.31 9.69 -2.66
C HIS A 139 0.79 10.61 -3.75
N SER A 140 -0.42 10.33 -4.22
CA SER A 140 -1.24 11.27 -4.98
C SER A 140 -2.63 11.39 -4.35
N PHE A 141 -3.28 12.50 -4.62
CA PHE A 141 -4.63 12.78 -4.15
C PHE A 141 -5.51 13.15 -5.34
N SER A 142 -6.80 12.78 -5.29
CA SER A 142 -7.73 13.25 -6.30
C SER A 142 -8.10 14.72 -6.06
N ASP A 143 -8.44 15.44 -7.12
CA ASP A 143 -8.86 16.84 -7.06
C ASP A 143 -10.17 17.03 -6.27
N ASP A 144 -10.94 15.95 -6.05
CA ASP A 144 -12.20 15.95 -5.30
C ASP A 144 -12.00 16.12 -3.77
N ILE A 145 -10.76 16.16 -3.28
CA ILE A 145 -10.43 16.27 -1.85
C ILE A 145 -10.09 17.71 -1.43
N VAL A 146 -10.08 18.65 -2.36
CA VAL A 146 -9.75 20.06 -2.13
C VAL A 146 -11.00 20.93 -1.95
#